data_3f232990639c832a32525e41e3e1fb0e
#
_entry.id   3f232990639c832a32525e41e3e1fb0e
#
_cell.length_a   1.000
_cell.length_b   1.000
_cell.length_c   1.000
_cell.angle_alpha   90.00
_cell.angle_beta   90.00
_cell.angle_gamma   90.00
#
_symmetry.space_group_name_H-M   'P 1'
#
loop_
_entity.id
_entity.type
_entity.pdbx_description
1 polymer ?
#
loop_
_entity_poly.entity_id
_entity_poly.type
_entity_poly.pdbx_seq_one_letter_code
_entity_poly.pdbx_strand_id
1 'polypeptide(L)'
;MSEANSRSGHLVVVIGAGPAGLYGARKLAEAGHEVVIINRDIKPGGLAEYGIYWNKHRMKEGIRQQFRKILSAPHVHYLGHVRVGERADLTLTELCNALTPSAFVVATGAQGTKSPGLPGENAHGVYHAKDLVYHYNNLPPFSQQHFDIGQRVAIVGVGNVMVDIAHWLVHEKQVSEVIAVARRGPTQRAYTDHEMEAVAENIDTEDLQRELERIRPRIEPHGDEIETVYQALLKPQQHPSKESPSPTRLKFRFLSSPSEIISDSSGRVCALRVEETDLVCKGDDLSARGTGTFADLEVDTVIFAIGDSTDPDFGLPRGRAGYATSPQADTQHPGDEAYQLYDPQADEIRRGHFVIGWSRQASDGLVGKARQDGERGVQVVNRYLEAMPSGSAENPGAKLSALHALLSQRGIRTVNYQDVQQLEESERHEAQRRGMEFFKFASNEEMFACLNHLNLPDRAIA
;
A
#
# COMPACT_ATOMS: atom_id res chain seq x y z
N MET A 1 -0.74 -48.83 -1.85
CA MET A 1 -1.27 -47.92 -2.86
C MET A 1 -2.50 -47.28 -2.24
N SER A 2 -2.37 -46.11 -1.61
CA SER A 2 -3.50 -45.37 -1.05
C SER A 2 -4.16 -44.63 -2.19
N GLU A 3 -5.42 -44.87 -2.42
CA GLU A 3 -6.26 -44.04 -3.29
C GLU A 3 -6.23 -42.61 -2.79
N ALA A 4 -5.52 -41.76 -3.52
CA ALA A 4 -5.59 -40.31 -3.36
C ALA A 4 -7.05 -39.94 -3.70
N ASN A 5 -7.83 -39.69 -2.66
CA ASN A 5 -9.17 -39.16 -2.74
C ASN A 5 -9.09 -37.84 -3.49
N SER A 6 -9.37 -37.84 -4.79
CA SER A 6 -9.46 -36.66 -5.62
C SER A 6 -10.70 -35.88 -5.19
N ARG A 7 -10.59 -35.13 -4.08
CA ARG A 7 -11.56 -34.07 -3.79
C ARG A 7 -11.43 -33.08 -4.95
N SER A 8 -12.45 -32.99 -5.77
CA SER A 8 -12.52 -31.93 -6.80
C SER A 8 -12.47 -30.59 -6.08
N GLY A 9 -11.41 -29.82 -6.35
CA GLY A 9 -11.21 -28.52 -5.72
C GLY A 9 -12.30 -27.52 -6.12
N HIS A 10 -12.45 -26.49 -5.33
CA HIS A 10 -13.35 -25.37 -5.63
C HIS A 10 -12.64 -24.32 -6.49
N LEU A 11 -13.38 -23.53 -7.26
CA LEU A 11 -12.87 -22.32 -7.89
C LEU A 11 -12.95 -21.17 -6.88
N VAL A 12 -11.82 -20.53 -6.61
CA VAL A 12 -11.71 -19.35 -5.73
C VAL A 12 -11.13 -18.18 -6.52
N VAL A 13 -11.77 -17.03 -6.44
CA VAL A 13 -11.27 -15.79 -7.03
C VAL A 13 -10.61 -14.94 -5.96
N VAL A 14 -9.35 -14.56 -6.17
CA VAL A 14 -8.59 -13.63 -5.33
C VAL A 14 -8.46 -12.30 -6.08
N ILE A 15 -8.98 -11.21 -5.51
CA ILE A 15 -8.91 -9.89 -6.13
C ILE A 15 -7.79 -9.09 -5.45
N GLY A 16 -6.69 -8.91 -6.19
CA GLY A 16 -5.47 -8.26 -5.74
C GLY A 16 -4.28 -9.22 -5.61
N ALA A 17 -3.22 -8.95 -6.36
CA ALA A 17 -1.96 -9.70 -6.35
C ALA A 17 -0.90 -9.03 -5.46
N GLY A 18 -1.30 -8.43 -4.34
CA GLY A 18 -0.40 -7.99 -3.28
C GLY A 18 0.05 -9.16 -2.39
N PRO A 19 0.88 -8.89 -1.35
CA PRO A 19 1.39 -9.95 -0.47
C PRO A 19 0.29 -10.84 0.13
N ALA A 20 -0.77 -10.24 0.71
CA ALA A 20 -1.86 -11.02 1.31
C ALA A 20 -2.55 -11.94 0.27
N GLY A 21 -2.86 -11.41 -0.92
CA GLY A 21 -3.50 -12.16 -1.99
C GLY A 21 -2.63 -13.29 -2.53
N LEU A 22 -1.35 -13.03 -2.79
CA LEU A 22 -0.43 -14.05 -3.31
C LEU A 22 -0.15 -15.17 -2.31
N TYR A 23 0.15 -14.85 -1.05
CA TYR A 23 0.35 -15.89 -0.03
C TYR A 23 -0.95 -16.64 0.30
N GLY A 24 -2.09 -15.93 0.25
CA GLY A 24 -3.41 -16.56 0.35
C GLY A 24 -3.67 -17.54 -0.81
N ALA A 25 -3.42 -17.10 -2.05
CA ALA A 25 -3.57 -17.93 -3.25
C ALA A 25 -2.71 -19.20 -3.18
N ARG A 26 -1.47 -19.10 -2.68
CA ARG A 26 -0.63 -20.27 -2.45
C ARG A 26 -1.31 -21.29 -1.52
N LYS A 27 -1.87 -20.83 -0.40
CA LYS A 27 -2.52 -21.71 0.58
C LYS A 27 -3.79 -22.37 0.03
N LEU A 28 -4.55 -21.66 -0.80
CA LEU A 28 -5.69 -22.21 -1.51
C LEU A 28 -5.27 -23.28 -2.53
N ALA A 29 -4.25 -23.02 -3.32
CA ALA A 29 -3.71 -23.98 -4.30
C ALA A 29 -3.11 -25.23 -3.60
N GLU A 30 -2.38 -25.04 -2.49
CA GLU A 30 -1.88 -26.16 -1.64
C GLU A 30 -3.02 -27.03 -1.07
N ALA A 31 -4.22 -26.45 -0.85
CA ALA A 31 -5.41 -27.16 -0.43
C ALA A 31 -6.16 -27.86 -1.60
N GLY A 32 -5.69 -27.73 -2.84
CA GLY A 32 -6.25 -28.37 -4.03
C GLY A 32 -7.36 -27.57 -4.72
N HIS A 33 -7.47 -26.27 -4.45
CA HIS A 33 -8.42 -25.39 -5.11
C HIS A 33 -7.82 -24.77 -6.38
N GLU A 34 -8.67 -24.51 -7.38
CA GLU A 34 -8.33 -23.66 -8.52
C GLU A 34 -8.44 -22.20 -8.13
N VAL A 35 -7.40 -21.42 -8.35
CA VAL A 35 -7.30 -20.03 -7.90
C VAL A 35 -7.12 -19.10 -9.09
N VAL A 36 -8.04 -18.16 -9.27
CA VAL A 36 -7.94 -17.09 -10.25
C VAL A 36 -7.60 -15.80 -9.52
N ILE A 37 -6.43 -15.23 -9.82
CA ILE A 37 -5.99 -13.95 -9.28
C ILE A 37 -6.29 -12.84 -10.30
N ILE A 38 -7.14 -11.89 -9.91
CA ILE A 38 -7.44 -10.67 -10.70
C ILE A 38 -6.63 -9.52 -10.11
N ASN A 39 -5.87 -8.81 -10.94
CA ASN A 39 -5.03 -7.71 -10.48
C ASN A 39 -5.22 -6.45 -11.31
N ARG A 40 -5.31 -5.30 -10.63
CA ARG A 40 -5.44 -3.99 -11.28
C ARG A 40 -4.23 -3.63 -12.15
N ASP A 41 -3.04 -3.89 -11.64
CA ASP A 41 -1.80 -3.53 -12.29
C ASP A 41 -1.34 -4.66 -13.23
N ILE A 42 -0.54 -4.33 -14.24
CA ILE A 42 0.04 -5.32 -15.17
C ILE A 42 0.91 -6.30 -14.38
N LYS A 43 1.76 -5.80 -13.48
CA LYS A 43 2.67 -6.64 -12.68
C LYS A 43 2.10 -6.92 -11.31
N PRO A 44 2.27 -8.16 -10.78
CA PRO A 44 1.88 -8.50 -9.42
C PRO A 44 2.84 -7.90 -8.38
N GLY A 45 2.47 -7.99 -7.11
CA GLY A 45 3.31 -7.62 -5.97
C GLY A 45 2.75 -6.51 -5.10
N GLY A 46 1.87 -5.65 -5.62
CA GLY A 46 1.26 -4.55 -4.86
C GLY A 46 2.33 -3.71 -4.14
N LEU A 47 2.13 -3.38 -2.86
CA LEU A 47 3.09 -2.57 -2.11
C LEU A 47 4.43 -3.26 -1.80
N ALA A 48 4.56 -4.57 -1.96
CA ALA A 48 5.89 -5.20 -1.90
C ALA A 48 6.74 -4.86 -3.14
N GLU A 49 6.10 -4.59 -4.27
CA GLU A 49 6.74 -4.15 -5.51
C GLU A 49 6.83 -2.62 -5.61
N TYR A 50 5.75 -1.92 -5.24
CA TYR A 50 5.57 -0.49 -5.50
C TYR A 50 5.50 0.37 -4.23
N GLY A 51 5.67 -0.21 -3.03
CA GLY A 51 5.64 0.49 -1.76
C GLY A 51 6.96 0.48 -1.00
N ILE A 52 7.76 -0.58 -1.13
CA ILE A 52 9.12 -0.62 -0.59
C ILE A 52 9.98 0.40 -1.34
N TYR A 53 10.82 1.17 -0.62
CA TYR A 53 11.64 2.19 -1.22
C TYR A 53 12.47 1.65 -2.39
N TRP A 54 12.59 2.41 -3.45
CA TRP A 54 13.03 1.91 -4.76
C TRP A 54 14.43 1.30 -4.74
N ASN A 55 15.36 1.80 -3.93
CA ASN A 55 16.74 1.32 -3.85
C ASN A 55 16.94 0.01 -3.06
N LYS A 56 15.90 -0.48 -2.36
CA LYS A 56 15.97 -1.76 -1.59
C LYS A 56 15.82 -2.98 -2.52
N HIS A 57 16.61 -3.01 -3.62
CA HIS A 57 16.49 -4.02 -4.71
C HIS A 57 16.63 -5.46 -4.24
N ARG A 58 17.59 -5.75 -3.36
CA ARG A 58 17.84 -7.12 -2.86
C ARG A 58 16.66 -7.67 -2.08
N MET A 59 16.04 -6.83 -1.25
CA MET A 59 14.84 -7.20 -0.50
C MET A 59 13.68 -7.49 -1.45
N LYS A 60 13.44 -6.59 -2.41
CA LYS A 60 12.39 -6.76 -3.44
C LYS A 60 12.61 -8.04 -4.23
N GLU A 61 13.84 -8.35 -4.65
CA GLU A 61 14.12 -9.55 -5.44
C GLU A 61 13.84 -10.83 -4.66
N GLY A 62 14.19 -10.88 -3.37
CA GLY A 62 13.85 -12.03 -2.51
C GLY A 62 12.32 -12.27 -2.42
N ILE A 63 11.53 -11.20 -2.38
CA ILE A 63 10.06 -11.27 -2.37
C ILE A 63 9.53 -11.70 -3.76
N ARG A 64 10.06 -11.11 -4.85
CA ARG A 64 9.69 -11.48 -6.24
C ARG A 64 9.91 -12.97 -6.51
N GLN A 65 11.02 -13.54 -6.05
CA GLN A 65 11.28 -14.98 -6.21
C GLN A 65 10.20 -15.84 -5.55
N GLN A 66 9.71 -15.44 -4.37
CA GLN A 66 8.59 -16.13 -3.73
C GLN A 66 7.29 -15.97 -4.55
N PHE A 67 7.01 -14.79 -5.06
CA PHE A 67 5.83 -14.53 -5.88
C PHE A 67 5.86 -15.30 -7.20
N ARG A 68 7.02 -15.40 -7.85
CA ARG A 68 7.20 -16.22 -9.07
C ARG A 68 6.85 -17.69 -8.81
N LYS A 69 7.29 -18.25 -7.67
CA LYS A 69 6.96 -19.64 -7.28
C LYS A 69 5.44 -19.83 -7.09
N ILE A 70 4.76 -18.84 -6.49
CA ILE A 70 3.31 -18.90 -6.31
C ILE A 70 2.59 -18.85 -7.65
N LEU A 71 2.94 -17.89 -8.50
CA LEU A 71 2.28 -17.66 -9.79
C LEU A 71 2.58 -18.77 -10.82
N SER A 72 3.67 -19.53 -10.63
CA SER A 72 4.00 -20.71 -11.45
C SER A 72 3.33 -22.00 -10.97
N ALA A 73 2.57 -21.96 -9.88
CA ALA A 73 1.93 -23.17 -9.35
C ALA A 73 0.80 -23.63 -10.28
N PRO A 74 0.57 -24.97 -10.45
CA PRO A 74 -0.34 -25.53 -11.45
C PRO A 74 -1.78 -25.03 -11.35
N HIS A 75 -2.28 -24.74 -10.16
CA HIS A 75 -3.67 -24.35 -9.92
C HIS A 75 -3.85 -22.84 -9.71
N VAL A 76 -2.87 -22.02 -10.12
CA VAL A 76 -2.90 -20.56 -9.99
C VAL A 76 -2.92 -19.92 -11.37
N HIS A 77 -3.98 -19.15 -11.62
CA HIS A 77 -4.18 -18.42 -12.87
C HIS A 77 -4.10 -16.91 -12.58
N TYR A 78 -3.29 -16.19 -13.31
CA TYR A 78 -3.12 -14.74 -13.15
C TYR A 78 -3.75 -13.98 -14.31
N LEU A 79 -4.51 -12.94 -13.98
CA LEU A 79 -5.08 -11.99 -14.90
C LEU A 79 -4.79 -10.57 -14.41
N GLY A 80 -3.79 -9.94 -15.01
CA GLY A 80 -3.37 -8.57 -14.73
C GLY A 80 -4.02 -7.55 -15.63
N HIS A 81 -3.91 -6.27 -15.26
CA HIS A 81 -4.47 -5.11 -15.94
C HIS A 81 -6.01 -5.16 -16.02
N VAL A 82 -6.65 -5.61 -14.94
CA VAL A 82 -8.11 -5.65 -14.80
C VAL A 82 -8.51 -4.97 -13.50
N ARG A 83 -9.20 -3.85 -13.59
CA ARG A 83 -9.75 -3.12 -12.45
C ARG A 83 -11.15 -3.63 -12.13
N VAL A 84 -11.39 -3.90 -10.85
CA VAL A 84 -12.71 -4.28 -10.32
C VAL A 84 -13.24 -3.14 -9.45
N GLY A 85 -14.47 -2.69 -9.69
CA GLY A 85 -15.10 -1.60 -8.98
C GLY A 85 -16.33 -1.07 -9.71
N GLU A 86 -17.07 -0.15 -9.12
CA GLU A 86 -18.31 0.39 -9.68
C GLU A 86 -18.09 1.20 -10.97
N ARG A 87 -16.94 1.87 -11.08
CA ARG A 87 -16.53 2.67 -12.26
C ARG A 87 -15.23 2.15 -12.86
N ALA A 88 -15.10 0.82 -12.93
CA ALA A 88 -13.91 0.14 -13.40
C ALA A 88 -14.20 -0.74 -14.63
N ASP A 89 -13.28 -1.63 -14.99
CA ASP A 89 -13.41 -2.53 -16.16
C ASP A 89 -14.53 -3.55 -15.97
N LEU A 90 -14.70 -4.01 -14.72
CA LEU A 90 -15.75 -4.92 -14.28
C LEU A 90 -16.25 -4.52 -12.89
N THR A 91 -17.55 -4.64 -12.67
CA THR A 91 -18.09 -4.64 -11.31
C THR A 91 -17.83 -5.99 -10.63
N LEU A 92 -17.89 -6.02 -9.29
CA LEU A 92 -17.78 -7.28 -8.54
C LEU A 92 -18.88 -8.27 -8.96
N THR A 93 -20.10 -7.78 -9.20
CA THR A 93 -21.24 -8.59 -9.65
C THR A 93 -20.99 -9.22 -11.03
N GLU A 94 -20.46 -8.48 -11.99
CA GLU A 94 -20.12 -9.01 -13.31
C GLU A 94 -19.04 -10.08 -13.23
N LEU A 95 -18.01 -9.85 -12.39
CA LEU A 95 -16.97 -10.84 -12.14
C LEU A 95 -17.53 -12.12 -11.50
N CYS A 96 -18.45 -11.96 -10.51
CA CYS A 96 -19.17 -13.06 -9.91
C CYS A 96 -19.94 -13.89 -10.93
N ASN A 97 -20.66 -13.23 -11.83
CA ASN A 97 -21.49 -13.90 -12.85
C ASN A 97 -20.62 -14.59 -13.91
N ALA A 98 -19.47 -14.00 -14.28
CA ALA A 98 -18.57 -14.56 -15.29
C ALA A 98 -17.84 -15.82 -14.79
N LEU A 99 -17.39 -15.83 -13.56
CA LEU A 99 -16.57 -16.92 -13.01
C LEU A 99 -17.35 -17.88 -12.10
N THR A 100 -18.50 -17.49 -11.55
CA THR A 100 -19.34 -18.28 -10.62
C THR A 100 -18.49 -19.09 -9.62
N PRO A 101 -17.58 -18.44 -8.85
CA PRO A 101 -16.70 -19.15 -7.95
C PRO A 101 -17.41 -19.59 -6.67
N SER A 102 -16.83 -20.56 -5.97
CA SER A 102 -17.29 -20.97 -4.65
C SER A 102 -16.97 -19.93 -3.56
N ALA A 103 -15.91 -19.15 -3.75
CA ALA A 103 -15.55 -18.08 -2.84
C ALA A 103 -14.80 -16.94 -3.54
N PHE A 104 -14.99 -15.73 -3.01
CA PHE A 104 -14.23 -14.52 -3.33
C PHE A 104 -13.37 -14.10 -2.15
N VAL A 105 -12.11 -13.76 -2.43
CA VAL A 105 -11.16 -13.23 -1.44
C VAL A 105 -10.70 -11.85 -1.89
N VAL A 106 -11.14 -10.83 -1.19
CA VAL A 106 -10.79 -9.43 -1.46
C VAL A 106 -9.46 -9.11 -0.78
N ALA A 107 -8.41 -8.92 -1.58
CA ALA A 107 -7.04 -8.65 -1.17
C ALA A 107 -6.47 -7.39 -1.86
N THR A 108 -7.34 -6.43 -2.21
CA THR A 108 -7.00 -5.21 -2.95
C THR A 108 -6.10 -4.25 -2.19
N GLY A 109 -5.93 -4.47 -0.88
CA GLY A 109 -5.20 -3.57 0.00
C GLY A 109 -5.96 -2.26 0.27
N ALA A 110 -5.25 -1.25 0.74
CA ALA A 110 -5.77 0.08 1.04
C ALA A 110 -5.44 1.03 -0.13
N GLN A 111 -6.26 1.03 -1.18
CA GLN A 111 -5.99 1.79 -2.41
C GLN A 111 -6.46 3.25 -2.36
N GLY A 112 -7.39 3.60 -1.46
CA GLY A 112 -7.78 4.98 -1.18
C GLY A 112 -6.76 5.68 -0.26
N THR A 113 -6.82 7.00 -0.19
CA THR A 113 -6.07 7.82 0.75
C THR A 113 -6.99 8.35 1.85
N LYS A 114 -6.46 8.60 3.03
CA LYS A 114 -7.18 9.35 4.04
C LYS A 114 -7.05 10.83 3.75
N SER A 115 -8.19 11.50 3.55
CA SER A 115 -8.24 12.96 3.48
C SER A 115 -8.40 13.52 4.89
N PRO A 116 -7.64 14.53 5.28
CA PRO A 116 -7.84 15.21 6.56
C PRO A 116 -9.09 16.12 6.56
N GLY A 117 -9.62 16.47 5.40
CA GLY A 117 -10.79 17.35 5.27
C GLY A 117 -10.51 18.81 5.65
N LEU A 118 -9.28 19.27 5.40
CA LEU A 118 -8.86 20.61 5.78
C LEU A 118 -9.16 21.65 4.70
N PRO A 119 -9.47 22.89 5.09
CA PRO A 119 -9.49 24.00 4.14
C PRO A 119 -8.15 24.07 3.40
N GLY A 120 -8.21 24.26 2.08
CA GLY A 120 -7.03 24.37 1.22
C GLY A 120 -6.37 23.05 0.81
N GLU A 121 -6.91 21.86 1.15
CA GLU A 121 -6.25 20.58 0.83
C GLU A 121 -6.15 20.27 -0.67
N ASN A 122 -6.88 21.01 -1.51
CA ASN A 122 -6.82 20.91 -2.98
C ASN A 122 -5.90 21.95 -3.63
N ALA A 123 -5.10 22.68 -2.85
CA ALA A 123 -4.17 23.68 -3.37
C ALA A 123 -3.02 23.04 -4.15
N HIS A 124 -2.41 23.81 -5.08
CA HIS A 124 -1.21 23.38 -5.77
C HIS A 124 -0.03 23.25 -4.79
N GLY A 125 0.62 22.07 -4.79
CA GLY A 125 1.68 21.72 -3.84
C GLY A 125 1.20 20.86 -2.68
N VAL A 126 -0.07 20.38 -2.69
CA VAL A 126 -0.58 19.43 -1.72
C VAL A 126 -0.63 18.03 -2.35
N TYR A 127 -0.04 17.04 -1.68
CA TYR A 127 0.07 15.68 -2.18
C TYR A 127 -0.19 14.64 -1.08
N HIS A 128 -0.54 13.43 -1.50
CA HIS A 128 -0.56 12.26 -0.63
C HIS A 128 0.73 11.45 -0.78
N ALA A 129 1.31 11.02 0.32
CA ALA A 129 2.56 10.26 0.33
C ALA A 129 2.49 9.01 -0.56
N LYS A 130 1.34 8.32 -0.61
CA LYS A 130 1.16 7.13 -1.44
C LYS A 130 1.37 7.41 -2.93
N ASP A 131 0.90 8.54 -3.45
CA ASP A 131 1.04 8.88 -4.87
C ASP A 131 2.51 9.11 -5.22
N LEU A 132 3.27 9.74 -4.33
CA LEU A 132 4.71 9.91 -4.45
C LEU A 132 5.46 8.58 -4.36
N VAL A 133 5.05 7.71 -3.43
CA VAL A 133 5.61 6.35 -3.29
C VAL A 133 5.40 5.56 -4.59
N TYR A 134 4.23 5.62 -5.18
CA TYR A 134 3.94 5.00 -6.48
C TYR A 134 4.73 5.63 -7.62
N HIS A 135 4.88 6.96 -7.61
CA HIS A 135 5.65 7.70 -8.59
C HIS A 135 7.11 7.24 -8.65
N TYR A 136 7.85 7.31 -7.55
CA TYR A 136 9.26 6.95 -7.55
C TYR A 136 9.51 5.43 -7.66
N ASN A 137 8.48 4.59 -7.45
CA ASN A 137 8.54 3.16 -7.69
C ASN A 137 8.10 2.75 -9.12
N ASN A 138 7.87 3.71 -10.01
CA ASN A 138 7.44 3.49 -11.39
C ASN A 138 6.13 2.70 -11.53
N LEU A 139 5.13 3.00 -10.70
CA LEU A 139 3.78 2.45 -10.87
C LEU A 139 2.94 3.35 -11.80
N PRO A 140 2.49 2.88 -12.98
CA PRO A 140 1.52 3.63 -13.79
C PRO A 140 0.15 3.76 -13.11
N PRO A 141 -0.58 4.87 -13.25
CA PRO A 141 -0.21 6.06 -14.00
C PRO A 141 0.61 7.08 -13.19
N PHE A 142 0.87 6.82 -11.91
CA PHE A 142 1.56 7.75 -10.98
C PHE A 142 2.99 8.07 -11.42
N SER A 143 3.68 7.12 -12.02
CA SER A 143 5.03 7.29 -12.58
C SER A 143 5.13 8.41 -13.62
N GLN A 144 4.03 8.71 -14.31
CA GLN A 144 3.97 9.73 -15.36
C GLN A 144 3.41 11.07 -14.86
N GLN A 145 2.97 11.13 -13.60
CA GLN A 145 2.50 12.37 -13.00
C GLN A 145 3.67 13.30 -12.69
N HIS A 146 3.44 14.58 -12.86
CA HIS A 146 4.37 15.60 -12.43
C HIS A 146 4.00 16.09 -11.03
N PHE A 147 4.96 16.06 -10.11
CA PHE A 147 4.83 16.59 -8.76
C PHE A 147 5.75 17.80 -8.62
N ASP A 148 5.17 18.98 -8.51
CA ASP A 148 5.89 20.24 -8.35
C ASP A 148 6.23 20.44 -6.87
N ILE A 149 7.38 19.88 -6.46
CA ILE A 149 7.86 19.93 -5.09
C ILE A 149 8.67 21.20 -4.88
N GLY A 150 8.26 22.01 -3.91
CA GLY A 150 8.96 23.24 -3.51
C GLY A 150 10.20 22.96 -2.65
N GLN A 151 10.78 24.00 -2.07
CA GLN A 151 12.02 23.93 -1.30
C GLN A 151 11.80 23.72 0.20
N ARG A 152 10.62 24.07 0.72
CA ARG A 152 10.25 23.89 2.12
C ARG A 152 9.03 22.96 2.18
N VAL A 153 9.22 21.75 2.64
CA VAL A 153 8.21 20.68 2.57
C VAL A 153 7.75 20.28 3.96
N ALA A 154 6.46 20.37 4.24
CA ALA A 154 5.87 19.74 5.42
C ALA A 154 5.39 18.32 5.09
N ILE A 155 5.78 17.33 5.90
CA ILE A 155 5.22 15.98 5.87
C ILE A 155 4.36 15.81 7.11
N VAL A 156 3.07 15.60 6.93
CA VAL A 156 2.11 15.38 8.02
C VAL A 156 2.01 13.90 8.35
N GLY A 157 2.48 13.53 9.53
CA GLY A 157 2.58 12.16 10.03
C GLY A 157 4.02 11.77 10.35
N VAL A 158 4.20 10.82 11.28
CA VAL A 158 5.52 10.38 11.77
C VAL A 158 5.60 8.85 11.82
N GLY A 159 5.24 8.20 10.72
CA GLY A 159 5.41 6.78 10.48
C GLY A 159 6.53 6.47 9.49
N ASN A 160 6.76 5.18 9.16
CA ASN A 160 7.78 4.76 8.20
C ASN A 160 7.61 5.41 6.81
N VAL A 161 6.37 5.62 6.36
CA VAL A 161 6.10 6.30 5.08
C VAL A 161 6.63 7.75 5.09
N MET A 162 6.55 8.45 6.23
CA MET A 162 7.16 9.78 6.36
C MET A 162 8.68 9.70 6.14
N VAL A 163 9.34 8.67 6.69
CA VAL A 163 10.79 8.49 6.52
C VAL A 163 11.14 8.19 5.06
N ASP A 164 10.40 7.32 4.37
CA ASP A 164 10.61 7.04 2.95
C ASP A 164 10.43 8.30 2.08
N ILE A 165 9.42 9.13 2.37
CA ILE A 165 9.23 10.42 1.69
C ILE A 165 10.35 11.41 2.01
N ALA A 166 10.77 11.50 3.29
CA ALA A 166 11.90 12.35 3.69
C ALA A 166 13.19 11.89 2.99
N HIS A 167 13.42 10.59 2.89
CA HIS A 167 14.56 10.00 2.17
C HIS A 167 14.59 10.46 0.69
N TRP A 168 13.46 10.36 0.00
CA TRP A 168 13.34 10.83 -1.38
C TRP A 168 13.55 12.34 -1.52
N LEU A 169 13.02 13.15 -0.60
CA LEU A 169 13.18 14.61 -0.60
C LEU A 169 14.63 15.02 -0.31
N VAL A 170 15.29 14.33 0.62
CA VAL A 170 16.66 14.59 1.04
C VAL A 170 17.68 14.24 -0.06
N HIS A 171 17.60 13.03 -0.60
CA HIS A 171 18.67 12.51 -1.46
C HIS A 171 18.40 12.71 -2.96
N GLU A 172 17.12 12.67 -3.38
CA GLU A 172 16.77 12.80 -4.80
C GLU A 172 16.33 14.21 -5.19
N LYS A 173 15.44 14.81 -4.38
CA LYS A 173 14.95 16.17 -4.65
C LYS A 173 15.89 17.25 -4.11
N GLN A 174 16.65 16.93 -3.07
CA GLN A 174 17.59 17.82 -2.40
C GLN A 174 16.94 19.17 -2.05
N VAL A 175 15.73 19.13 -1.49
CA VAL A 175 15.01 20.31 -1.03
C VAL A 175 15.77 20.99 0.11
N SER A 176 15.52 22.27 0.35
CA SER A 176 16.22 23.01 1.42
C SER A 176 15.83 22.53 2.82
N GLU A 177 14.54 22.19 3.01
CA GLU A 177 14.02 21.86 4.32
C GLU A 177 12.84 20.88 4.26
N VAL A 178 12.84 19.91 5.16
CA VAL A 178 11.73 18.98 5.41
C VAL A 178 11.30 19.14 6.86
N ILE A 179 10.00 19.36 7.12
CA ILE A 179 9.41 19.48 8.46
C ILE A 179 8.45 18.31 8.67
N ALA A 180 8.78 17.36 9.55
CA ALA A 180 7.91 16.28 9.96
C ALA A 180 6.93 16.78 11.06
N VAL A 181 5.64 16.87 10.72
CA VAL A 181 4.59 17.41 11.59
C VAL A 181 3.84 16.28 12.28
N ALA A 182 3.82 16.30 13.61
CA ALA A 182 3.19 15.30 14.47
C ALA A 182 2.19 15.90 15.43
N ARG A 183 0.97 15.40 15.45
CA ARG A 183 -0.05 15.81 16.42
C ARG A 183 0.20 15.32 17.87
N ARG A 184 1.08 14.35 18.05
CA ARG A 184 1.47 13.79 19.35
C ARG A 184 2.93 14.10 19.64
N GLY A 185 3.40 13.68 20.80
CA GLY A 185 4.79 13.86 21.22
C GLY A 185 5.76 12.92 20.49
N PRO A 186 7.07 13.13 20.71
CA PRO A 186 8.14 12.39 20.05
C PRO A 186 8.18 10.91 20.42
N THR A 187 7.75 10.51 21.61
CA THR A 187 7.69 9.12 22.07
C THR A 187 6.54 8.32 21.44
N GLN A 188 5.53 9.00 20.88
CA GLN A 188 4.43 8.38 20.13
C GLN A 188 4.70 8.30 18.62
N ARG A 189 5.96 8.44 18.19
CA ARG A 189 6.36 8.22 16.79
C ARG A 189 6.12 6.76 16.39
N ALA A 190 5.77 6.55 15.13
CA ALA A 190 5.46 5.23 14.60
C ALA A 190 6.49 4.71 13.58
N TYR A 191 7.54 5.49 13.28
CA TYR A 191 8.68 5.02 12.51
C TYR A 191 9.64 4.21 13.40
N THR A 192 10.40 3.30 12.79
CA THR A 192 11.45 2.54 13.47
C THR A 192 12.79 3.25 13.36
N ASP A 193 13.67 3.06 14.35
CA ASP A 193 15.03 3.62 14.33
C ASP A 193 15.77 3.16 13.06
N HIS A 194 15.62 1.91 12.65
CA HIS A 194 16.27 1.37 11.45
C HIS A 194 15.85 2.08 10.14
N GLU A 195 14.57 2.41 9.98
CA GLU A 195 14.16 3.17 8.78
C GLU A 195 14.69 4.61 8.83
N MET A 196 14.72 5.23 10.03
CA MET A 196 15.22 6.59 10.21
C MET A 196 16.73 6.73 9.93
N GLU A 197 17.53 5.66 10.00
CA GLU A 197 18.96 5.67 9.66
C GLU A 197 19.23 6.30 8.27
N ALA A 198 18.28 6.15 7.35
CA ALA A 198 18.42 6.67 5.97
C ALA A 198 18.54 8.20 5.89
N VAL A 199 18.00 8.94 6.87
CA VAL A 199 17.95 10.42 6.87
C VAL A 199 18.40 11.05 8.18
N ALA A 200 18.89 10.26 9.12
CA ALA A 200 19.20 10.72 10.47
C ALA A 200 20.32 11.79 10.49
N GLU A 201 21.28 11.72 9.57
CA GLU A 201 22.37 12.70 9.44
C GLU A 201 21.86 14.09 9.05
N ASN A 202 20.66 14.17 8.45
CA ASN A 202 20.03 15.41 8.02
C ASN A 202 19.21 16.09 9.12
N ILE A 203 19.07 15.47 10.30
CA ILE A 203 18.36 16.07 11.43
C ILE A 203 19.07 17.35 11.86
N ASP A 204 18.36 18.47 11.80
CA ASP A 204 18.82 19.76 12.35
C ASP A 204 18.77 19.69 13.88
N THR A 205 19.92 19.39 14.48
CA THR A 205 20.02 19.15 15.92
C THR A 205 19.76 20.40 16.77
N GLU A 206 20.11 21.59 16.25
CA GLU A 206 19.82 22.85 16.95
C GLU A 206 18.31 23.15 16.95
N ASP A 207 17.66 22.91 15.80
CA ASP A 207 16.21 23.07 15.69
C ASP A 207 15.48 22.04 16.57
N LEU A 208 15.96 20.80 16.59
CA LEU A 208 15.41 19.74 17.45
C LEU A 208 15.47 20.12 18.93
N GLN A 209 16.59 20.67 19.39
CA GLN A 209 16.70 21.15 20.77
C GLN A 209 15.68 22.25 21.09
N ARG A 210 15.55 23.25 20.20
CA ARG A 210 14.54 24.32 20.35
C ARG A 210 13.12 23.76 20.37
N GLU A 211 12.83 22.80 19.51
CA GLU A 211 11.52 22.17 19.45
C GLU A 211 11.20 21.38 20.73
N LEU A 212 12.15 20.61 21.25
CA LEU A 212 11.96 19.87 22.50
C LEU A 212 11.76 20.82 23.70
N GLU A 213 12.52 21.92 23.77
CA GLU A 213 12.29 22.95 24.80
C GLU A 213 10.88 23.59 24.68
N ARG A 214 10.40 23.85 23.47
CA ARG A 214 9.06 24.39 23.23
C ARG A 214 7.97 23.48 23.79
N ILE A 215 8.11 22.16 23.64
CA ILE A 215 7.10 21.18 24.04
C ILE A 215 7.32 20.63 25.45
N ARG A 216 8.46 20.92 26.10
CA ARG A 216 8.83 20.43 27.45
C ARG A 216 7.67 20.47 28.44
N PRO A 217 6.97 21.63 28.62
CA PRO A 217 5.90 21.72 29.65
C PRO A 217 4.72 20.80 29.42
N ARG A 218 4.59 20.26 28.15
CA ARG A 218 3.47 19.42 27.75
C ARG A 218 3.79 17.93 27.70
N ILE A 219 5.07 17.54 27.67
CA ILE A 219 5.47 16.14 27.62
C ILE A 219 6.05 15.61 28.94
N GLU A 220 6.79 16.43 29.70
CA GLU A 220 7.34 16.01 31.02
C GLU A 220 6.26 15.53 32.01
N PRO A 221 5.05 16.11 32.07
CA PRO A 221 3.98 15.60 32.95
C PRO A 221 3.52 14.17 32.58
N HIS A 222 3.85 13.70 31.41
CA HIS A 222 3.54 12.34 30.92
C HIS A 222 4.73 11.37 31.00
N GLY A 223 5.83 11.79 31.65
CA GLY A 223 7.01 10.95 31.88
C GLY A 223 8.08 11.02 30.80
N ASP A 224 7.95 11.93 29.85
CA ASP A 224 8.93 12.13 28.76
C ASP A 224 10.02 13.14 29.21
N GLU A 225 11.16 12.65 29.65
CA GLU A 225 12.32 13.48 30.02
C GLU A 225 13.05 13.94 28.75
N ILE A 226 13.28 15.25 28.60
CA ILE A 226 13.81 15.88 27.36
C ILE A 226 15.13 15.27 26.90
N GLU A 227 16.11 15.12 27.82
CA GLU A 227 17.42 14.59 27.44
C GLU A 227 17.31 13.14 26.93
N THR A 228 16.50 12.31 27.59
CA THR A 228 16.23 10.94 27.17
C THR A 228 15.57 10.90 25.81
N VAL A 229 14.59 11.77 25.55
CA VAL A 229 13.90 11.90 24.27
C VAL A 229 14.85 12.37 23.16
N TYR A 230 15.68 13.38 23.43
CA TYR A 230 16.67 13.89 22.49
C TYR A 230 17.64 12.80 22.05
N GLN A 231 18.23 12.06 23.01
CA GLN A 231 19.14 10.96 22.71
C GLN A 231 18.44 9.84 21.92
N ALA A 232 17.18 9.54 22.22
CA ALA A 232 16.41 8.52 21.53
C ALA A 232 16.10 8.94 20.07
N LEU A 233 15.89 10.21 19.78
CA LEU A 233 15.66 10.72 18.42
C LEU A 233 16.95 10.72 17.58
N LEU A 234 18.12 10.93 18.21
CA LEU A 234 19.42 10.93 17.54
C LEU A 234 20.08 9.55 17.44
N LYS A 235 19.53 8.53 18.14
CA LYS A 235 20.09 7.17 18.12
C LYS A 235 20.32 6.62 16.71
N PRO A 236 19.45 6.83 15.70
CA PRO A 236 19.70 6.36 14.33
C PRO A 236 20.99 6.92 13.70
N GLN A 237 21.50 8.07 14.12
CA GLN A 237 22.77 8.63 13.65
C GLN A 237 24.01 7.75 13.98
N GLN A 238 23.87 6.79 14.90
CA GLN A 238 24.94 5.83 15.20
C GLN A 238 25.21 4.85 14.05
N HIS A 239 24.27 4.75 13.11
CA HIS A 239 24.33 3.93 11.91
C HIS A 239 24.14 4.81 10.66
N PRO A 240 25.17 5.59 10.27
CA PRO A 240 25.04 6.57 9.19
C PRO A 240 24.71 5.92 7.86
N SER A 241 23.90 6.58 7.07
CA SER A 241 23.58 6.18 5.71
C SER A 241 24.85 6.09 4.85
N LYS A 242 24.86 5.16 3.88
CA LYS A 242 25.92 5.05 2.87
C LYS A 242 25.69 5.97 1.66
N GLU A 243 24.64 6.73 1.69
CA GLU A 243 24.27 7.63 0.59
C GLU A 243 25.11 8.92 0.60
N SER A 244 25.10 9.62 -0.52
CA SER A 244 25.85 10.88 -0.63
C SER A 244 25.27 11.93 0.31
N PRO A 245 26.11 12.75 0.97
CA PRO A 245 25.63 13.83 1.82
C PRO A 245 24.68 14.78 1.08
N SER A 246 23.62 15.20 1.75
CA SER A 246 22.65 16.17 1.25
C SER A 246 22.61 17.41 2.15
N PRO A 247 22.46 18.63 1.59
CA PRO A 247 22.34 19.85 2.38
C PRO A 247 20.95 20.05 3.01
N THR A 248 20.00 19.18 2.70
CA THR A 248 18.63 19.27 3.20
C THR A 248 18.59 19.18 4.72
N ARG A 249 17.85 20.05 5.38
CA ARG A 249 17.62 20.00 6.83
C ARG A 249 16.32 19.30 7.15
N LEU A 250 16.37 18.24 7.98
CA LEU A 250 15.21 17.56 8.52
C LEU A 250 14.87 18.09 9.91
N LYS A 251 13.68 18.64 10.05
CA LYS A 251 13.12 19.21 11.27
C LYS A 251 11.88 18.47 11.73
N PHE A 252 11.55 18.65 13.00
CA PHE A 252 10.32 18.11 13.59
C PHE A 252 9.46 19.23 14.15
N ARG A 253 8.15 19.05 14.05
CA ARG A 253 7.14 19.87 14.71
C ARG A 253 6.16 18.95 15.42
N PHE A 254 6.41 18.72 16.70
CA PHE A 254 5.60 17.85 17.56
C PHE A 254 4.42 18.62 18.18
N LEU A 255 3.46 17.91 18.74
CA LEU A 255 2.26 18.48 19.37
C LEU A 255 1.60 19.55 18.47
N SER A 256 1.48 19.25 17.20
CA SER A 256 0.98 20.17 16.17
C SER A 256 0.08 19.40 15.20
N SER A 257 -1.19 19.75 15.18
CA SER A 257 -2.19 19.15 14.28
C SER A 257 -2.48 20.10 13.13
N PRO A 258 -2.41 19.66 11.87
CA PRO A 258 -2.75 20.53 10.74
C PRO A 258 -4.22 20.98 10.86
N SER A 259 -4.49 22.22 10.58
CA SER A 259 -5.83 22.83 10.63
C SER A 259 -6.27 23.50 9.34
N GLU A 260 -5.34 24.06 8.57
CA GLU A 260 -5.61 24.76 7.32
C GLU A 260 -4.37 24.79 6.45
N ILE A 261 -4.53 24.71 5.14
CA ILE A 261 -3.47 24.96 4.15
C ILE A 261 -3.70 26.34 3.54
N ILE A 262 -2.75 27.21 3.71
CA ILE A 262 -2.83 28.59 3.24
C ILE A 262 -2.16 28.66 1.86
N SER A 263 -2.88 29.24 0.91
CA SER A 263 -2.43 29.44 -0.46
C SER A 263 -2.21 30.90 -0.75
N ASP A 264 -1.29 31.20 -1.66
CA ASP A 264 -1.11 32.52 -2.24
C ASP A 264 -2.19 32.85 -3.28
N SER A 265 -2.12 34.02 -3.91
CA SER A 265 -3.06 34.47 -4.92
C SER A 265 -3.06 33.62 -6.20
N SER A 266 -2.05 32.77 -6.42
CA SER A 266 -1.97 31.82 -7.54
C SER A 266 -2.56 30.46 -7.21
N GLY A 267 -3.00 30.24 -5.97
CA GLY A 267 -3.50 28.96 -5.48
C GLY A 267 -2.41 27.97 -5.09
N ARG A 268 -1.15 28.42 -4.94
CA ARG A 268 -0.04 27.58 -4.48
C ARG A 268 0.11 27.66 -2.97
N VAL A 269 0.49 26.54 -2.36
CA VAL A 269 0.77 26.48 -0.93
C VAL A 269 1.86 27.51 -0.57
N CYS A 270 1.61 28.29 0.50
CA CYS A 270 2.59 29.21 1.07
C CYS A 270 2.77 29.00 2.59
N ALA A 271 1.81 28.38 3.27
CA ALA A 271 1.96 27.96 4.67
C ALA A 271 1.01 26.81 5.03
N LEU A 272 1.40 26.05 6.06
CA LEU A 272 0.57 25.09 6.76
C LEU A 272 0.24 25.65 8.15
N ARG A 273 -1.03 25.98 8.40
CA ARG A 273 -1.50 26.32 9.75
C ARG A 273 -1.65 25.07 10.58
N VAL A 274 -1.06 25.07 11.74
CA VAL A 274 -1.17 23.99 12.72
C VAL A 274 -1.79 24.50 14.01
N GLU A 275 -2.65 23.69 14.63
CA GLU A 275 -3.12 23.88 15.99
C GLU A 275 -2.19 23.17 16.95
N GLU A 276 -1.74 23.84 17.98
CA GLU A 276 -1.01 23.21 19.07
C GLU A 276 -1.89 22.23 19.83
N THR A 277 -1.32 21.10 20.23
CA THR A 277 -2.05 20.05 20.94
C THR A 277 -1.43 19.71 22.28
N ASP A 278 -2.27 19.30 23.23
CA ASP A 278 -1.87 18.69 24.49
C ASP A 278 -2.08 17.17 24.41
N LEU A 279 -1.26 16.44 25.18
CA LEU A 279 -1.45 15.01 25.38
C LEU A 279 -2.52 14.79 26.46
N VAL A 280 -3.49 13.93 26.15
CA VAL A 280 -4.53 13.53 27.11
C VAL A 280 -4.60 12.00 27.19
N CYS A 281 -4.68 11.47 28.42
CA CYS A 281 -4.84 10.04 28.64
C CYS A 281 -6.23 9.57 28.16
N LYS A 282 -6.24 8.48 27.39
CA LYS A 282 -7.46 7.78 26.97
C LYS A 282 -7.28 6.28 27.21
N GLY A 283 -7.62 5.85 28.43
CA GLY A 283 -7.21 4.54 28.92
C GLY A 283 -5.69 4.49 29.08
N ASP A 284 -5.07 3.45 28.51
CA ASP A 284 -3.61 3.28 28.51
C ASP A 284 -2.90 4.05 27.38
N ASP A 285 -3.65 4.67 26.46
CA ASP A 285 -3.10 5.40 25.33
C ASP A 285 -3.09 6.92 25.55
N LEU A 286 -2.09 7.60 24.93
CA LEU A 286 -2.04 9.06 24.85
C LEU A 286 -2.66 9.52 23.51
N SER A 287 -3.65 10.41 23.58
CA SER A 287 -4.26 11.06 22.43
C SER A 287 -3.97 12.56 22.43
N ALA A 288 -4.07 13.19 21.27
CA ALA A 288 -3.88 14.62 21.10
C ALA A 288 -5.23 15.35 21.19
N ARG A 289 -5.26 16.50 21.89
CA ARG A 289 -6.39 17.43 21.95
C ARG A 289 -5.90 18.84 21.63
N GLY A 290 -6.59 19.52 20.71
CA GLY A 290 -6.30 20.91 20.35
C GLY A 290 -6.42 21.87 21.52
N THR A 291 -5.57 22.89 21.54
CA THR A 291 -5.50 23.94 22.59
C THR A 291 -6.18 25.23 22.17
N GLY A 292 -6.54 25.40 20.90
CA GLY A 292 -7.02 26.67 20.33
C GLY A 292 -5.89 27.65 20.01
N THR A 293 -4.62 27.26 20.16
CA THR A 293 -3.47 28.07 19.78
C THR A 293 -2.94 27.64 18.43
N PHE A 294 -2.72 28.59 17.51
CA PHE A 294 -2.34 28.31 16.14
C PHE A 294 -0.99 28.90 15.80
N ALA A 295 -0.28 28.27 14.89
CA ALA A 295 0.96 28.76 14.29
C ALA A 295 0.99 28.43 12.79
N ASP A 296 1.58 29.29 11.99
CA ASP A 296 1.76 29.08 10.56
C ASP A 296 3.20 28.62 10.29
N LEU A 297 3.34 27.47 9.63
CA LEU A 297 4.60 26.93 9.15
C LEU A 297 4.74 27.36 7.69
N GLU A 298 5.73 28.19 7.40
CA GLU A 298 6.01 28.62 6.02
C GLU A 298 6.55 27.44 5.21
N VAL A 299 5.77 26.94 4.27
CA VAL A 299 6.10 25.80 3.42
C VAL A 299 5.54 25.99 2.01
N ASP A 300 6.22 25.40 1.03
CA ASP A 300 5.84 25.47 -0.39
C ASP A 300 5.10 24.17 -0.83
N THR A 301 5.18 23.14 -0.01
CA THR A 301 4.59 21.84 -0.29
C THR A 301 4.11 21.17 1.01
N VAL A 302 2.95 20.53 0.95
CA VAL A 302 2.40 19.71 2.05
C VAL A 302 2.15 18.30 1.56
N ILE A 303 2.70 17.31 2.27
CA ILE A 303 2.55 15.88 1.93
C ILE A 303 1.88 15.16 3.10
N PHE A 304 0.70 14.57 2.86
CA PHE A 304 -0.01 13.82 3.87
C PHE A 304 0.46 12.36 3.91
N ALA A 305 1.12 11.96 5.01
CA ALA A 305 1.54 10.60 5.35
C ALA A 305 0.73 10.03 6.52
N ILE A 306 -0.60 10.24 6.49
CA ILE A 306 -1.54 9.91 7.58
C ILE A 306 -2.22 8.54 7.45
N GLY A 307 -1.71 7.72 6.53
CA GLY A 307 -2.18 6.39 6.23
C GLY A 307 -3.23 6.35 5.12
N ASP A 308 -3.57 5.12 4.73
CA ASP A 308 -4.46 4.83 3.61
C ASP A 308 -5.83 4.34 4.08
N SER A 309 -6.74 4.25 3.14
CA SER A 309 -8.09 3.69 3.31
C SER A 309 -8.40 2.70 2.18
N THR A 310 -9.39 1.85 2.36
CA THR A 310 -9.92 1.04 1.26
C THR A 310 -10.53 1.91 0.18
N ASP A 311 -10.49 1.42 -1.07
CA ASP A 311 -11.08 2.12 -2.21
C ASP A 311 -12.60 2.22 -2.06
N PRO A 312 -13.18 3.44 -2.05
CA PRO A 312 -14.62 3.63 -1.96
C PRO A 312 -15.36 3.15 -3.23
N ASP A 313 -14.66 3.10 -4.37
CA ASP A 313 -15.22 2.75 -5.68
C ASP A 313 -15.27 1.24 -5.93
N PHE A 314 -14.75 0.43 -5.01
CA PHE A 314 -14.74 -1.03 -5.15
C PHE A 314 -16.13 -1.67 -5.03
N GLY A 315 -17.13 -0.96 -4.50
CA GLY A 315 -18.51 -1.44 -4.36
C GLY A 315 -18.79 -2.29 -3.13
N LEU A 316 -17.92 -2.26 -2.12
CA LEU A 316 -18.13 -2.94 -0.85
C LEU A 316 -18.35 -1.95 0.31
N PRO A 317 -19.22 -2.29 1.28
CA PRO A 317 -19.39 -1.50 2.49
C PRO A 317 -18.06 -1.34 3.24
N ARG A 318 -17.78 -0.11 3.70
CA ARG A 318 -16.58 0.21 4.48
C ARG A 318 -16.86 0.18 5.97
N GLY A 319 -15.96 -0.44 6.72
CA GLY A 319 -15.89 -0.39 8.18
C GLY A 319 -14.86 0.67 8.66
N ARG A 320 -14.52 0.62 9.93
CA ARG A 320 -13.58 1.58 10.54
C ARG A 320 -12.14 1.41 10.05
N ALA A 321 -11.70 0.18 9.82
CA ALA A 321 -10.30 -0.14 9.51
C ALA A 321 -10.09 -0.65 8.07
N GLY A 322 -11.16 -1.04 7.38
CA GLY A 322 -11.11 -1.62 6.04
C GLY A 322 -12.53 -1.78 5.50
N TYR A 323 -12.78 -2.78 4.65
CA TYR A 323 -14.15 -3.18 4.30
C TYR A 323 -14.85 -3.75 5.52
N ALA A 324 -16.18 -3.62 5.57
CA ALA A 324 -16.97 -4.06 6.71
C ALA A 324 -16.92 -5.58 6.86
N THR A 325 -16.63 -6.05 8.07
CA THR A 325 -16.61 -7.47 8.44
C THR A 325 -17.66 -7.75 9.50
N SER A 326 -18.01 -9.03 9.69
CA SER A 326 -19.05 -9.42 10.62
C SER A 326 -18.79 -8.88 12.03
N PRO A 327 -19.78 -8.20 12.64
CA PRO A 327 -19.69 -7.75 14.03
C PRO A 327 -20.00 -8.86 15.03
N GLN A 328 -20.57 -9.99 14.58
CA GLN A 328 -20.97 -11.10 15.41
C GLN A 328 -19.82 -12.09 15.52
N ALA A 329 -19.40 -12.36 16.76
CA ALA A 329 -18.34 -13.33 17.02
C ALA A 329 -18.75 -14.75 16.53
N ASP A 330 -17.85 -15.41 15.82
CA ASP A 330 -18.01 -16.81 15.49
C ASP A 330 -17.81 -17.65 16.75
N THR A 331 -18.84 -18.37 17.17
CA THR A 331 -18.81 -19.16 18.41
C THR A 331 -18.02 -20.46 18.28
N GLN A 332 -17.84 -20.97 17.07
CA GLN A 332 -17.10 -22.20 16.79
C GLN A 332 -15.62 -21.91 16.52
N HIS A 333 -15.35 -20.81 15.81
CA HIS A 333 -14.00 -20.37 15.43
C HIS A 333 -13.82 -18.88 15.73
N PRO A 334 -13.59 -18.49 16.99
CA PRO A 334 -13.44 -17.09 17.38
C PRO A 334 -12.35 -16.36 16.58
N GLY A 335 -12.71 -15.23 16.00
CA GLY A 335 -11.83 -14.42 15.15
C GLY A 335 -12.03 -14.66 13.65
N ASP A 336 -12.80 -15.68 13.21
CA ASP A 336 -13.10 -15.90 11.80
C ASP A 336 -14.07 -14.85 11.23
N GLU A 337 -14.94 -14.32 12.08
CA GLU A 337 -15.84 -13.21 11.75
C GLU A 337 -15.13 -12.00 11.17
N ALA A 338 -13.91 -11.74 11.61
CA ALA A 338 -13.10 -10.63 11.15
C ALA A 338 -12.65 -10.74 9.67
N TYR A 339 -12.85 -11.88 9.02
CA TYR A 339 -12.51 -12.13 7.62
C TYR A 339 -13.74 -12.26 6.71
N GLN A 340 -14.95 -12.36 7.27
CA GLN A 340 -16.20 -12.50 6.53
C GLN A 340 -16.77 -11.13 6.20
N LEU A 341 -17.00 -10.85 4.92
CA LEU A 341 -17.63 -9.60 4.50
C LEU A 341 -19.06 -9.49 5.02
N TYR A 342 -19.40 -8.30 5.50
CA TYR A 342 -20.69 -7.98 6.10
C TYR A 342 -21.34 -6.79 5.40
N ASP A 343 -22.65 -6.88 5.23
CA ASP A 343 -23.46 -5.79 4.72
C ASP A 343 -24.21 -5.12 5.88
N PRO A 344 -23.78 -3.92 6.33
CA PRO A 344 -24.46 -3.23 7.44
C PRO A 344 -25.87 -2.75 7.12
N GLN A 345 -26.24 -2.62 5.82
CA GLN A 345 -27.58 -2.19 5.41
C GLN A 345 -28.57 -3.36 5.44
N ALA A 346 -28.12 -4.53 5.01
CA ALA A 346 -28.91 -5.75 5.04
C ALA A 346 -28.82 -6.50 6.38
N ASP A 347 -27.89 -6.10 7.26
CA ASP A 347 -27.55 -6.78 8.53
C ASP A 347 -27.23 -8.26 8.32
N GLU A 348 -26.44 -8.57 7.27
CA GLU A 348 -26.13 -9.96 6.92
C GLU A 348 -24.67 -10.16 6.49
N ILE A 349 -24.16 -11.38 6.72
CA ILE A 349 -22.88 -11.82 6.19
C ILE A 349 -23.04 -12.15 4.71
N ARG A 350 -22.20 -11.58 3.86
CA ARG A 350 -22.12 -11.94 2.43
C ARG A 350 -21.42 -13.28 2.28
N ARG A 351 -22.20 -14.35 2.24
CA ARG A 351 -21.70 -15.73 2.13
C ARG A 351 -20.76 -15.89 0.95
N GLY A 352 -19.64 -16.60 1.15
CA GLY A 352 -18.62 -16.82 0.13
C GLY A 352 -17.74 -15.60 -0.18
N HIS A 353 -17.88 -14.49 0.53
CA HIS A 353 -17.06 -13.29 0.33
C HIS A 353 -16.21 -13.03 1.58
N PHE A 354 -14.90 -12.98 1.36
CA PHE A 354 -13.91 -12.81 2.42
C PHE A 354 -13.00 -11.63 2.13
N VAL A 355 -12.39 -11.08 3.17
CA VAL A 355 -11.46 -9.97 3.07
C VAL A 355 -10.19 -10.27 3.87
N ILE A 356 -9.02 -9.98 3.27
CA ILE A 356 -7.70 -10.25 3.87
C ILE A 356 -6.75 -9.07 3.69
N GLY A 357 -5.71 -9.04 4.48
CA GLY A 357 -4.66 -8.02 4.41
C GLY A 357 -5.17 -6.62 4.69
N TRP A 358 -4.61 -5.63 4.02
CA TRP A 358 -4.98 -4.23 4.23
C TRP A 358 -6.36 -3.86 3.68
N SER A 359 -7.02 -4.72 2.95
CA SER A 359 -8.45 -4.57 2.63
C SER A 359 -9.32 -4.71 3.88
N ARG A 360 -8.87 -5.51 4.85
CA ARG A 360 -9.51 -5.73 6.15
C ARG A 360 -9.04 -4.74 7.21
N GLN A 361 -7.72 -4.50 7.28
CA GLN A 361 -7.10 -3.64 8.26
C GLN A 361 -6.04 -2.76 7.58
N ALA A 362 -6.47 -1.59 7.13
CA ALA A 362 -5.68 -0.68 6.31
C ALA A 362 -4.42 -0.20 7.03
N SER A 363 -3.30 -0.25 6.29
CA SER A 363 -1.99 0.30 6.67
C SER A 363 -1.43 -0.22 8.01
N ASP A 364 -1.71 -1.48 8.36
CA ASP A 364 -1.13 -2.09 9.56
C ASP A 364 0.09 -2.96 9.20
N GLY A 365 1.25 -2.49 9.59
CA GLY A 365 2.51 -3.23 9.52
C GLY A 365 3.15 -3.33 8.14
N LEU A 366 4.09 -4.27 8.02
CA LEU A 366 4.91 -4.51 6.83
C LEU A 366 4.42 -5.74 6.05
N VAL A 367 5.11 -6.08 4.95
CA VAL A 367 4.83 -7.24 4.09
C VAL A 367 4.63 -8.55 4.88
N GLY A 368 5.39 -8.76 5.95
CA GLY A 368 5.27 -9.94 6.82
C GLY A 368 3.91 -10.05 7.52
N LYS A 369 3.36 -8.93 8.01
CA LYS A 369 2.02 -8.92 8.61
C LYS A 369 0.94 -9.19 7.57
N ALA A 370 1.05 -8.59 6.38
CA ALA A 370 0.12 -8.85 5.28
C ALA A 370 0.11 -10.32 4.85
N ARG A 371 1.29 -10.96 4.83
CA ARG A 371 1.42 -12.41 4.60
C ARG A 371 0.67 -13.21 5.67
N GLN A 372 0.95 -12.97 6.95
CA GLN A 372 0.33 -13.69 8.07
C GLN A 372 -1.21 -13.53 8.05
N ASP A 373 -1.69 -12.32 7.80
CA ASP A 373 -3.12 -12.04 7.70
C ASP A 373 -3.75 -12.77 6.51
N GLY A 374 -3.09 -12.77 5.34
CA GLY A 374 -3.55 -13.52 4.17
C GLY A 374 -3.62 -15.02 4.40
N GLU A 375 -2.57 -15.61 4.99
CA GLU A 375 -2.53 -17.04 5.32
C GLU A 375 -3.60 -17.42 6.36
N ARG A 376 -3.86 -16.59 7.37
CA ARG A 376 -4.90 -16.80 8.37
C ARG A 376 -6.30 -16.67 7.77
N GLY A 377 -6.55 -15.63 6.99
CA GLY A 377 -7.85 -15.43 6.35
C GLY A 377 -8.22 -16.58 5.41
N VAL A 378 -7.24 -17.14 4.69
CA VAL A 378 -7.49 -18.30 3.82
C VAL A 378 -7.81 -19.57 4.61
N GLN A 379 -7.37 -19.74 5.85
CA GLN A 379 -7.84 -20.84 6.70
C GLN A 379 -9.35 -20.73 6.94
N VAL A 380 -9.88 -19.50 7.08
CA VAL A 380 -11.33 -19.25 7.19
C VAL A 380 -12.05 -19.67 5.90
N VAL A 381 -11.48 -19.28 4.74
CA VAL A 381 -12.02 -19.67 3.43
C VAL A 381 -12.03 -21.17 3.26
N ASN A 382 -10.95 -21.88 3.62
CA ASN A 382 -10.89 -23.35 3.49
C ASN A 382 -11.96 -24.04 4.37
N ARG A 383 -12.15 -23.59 5.62
CA ARG A 383 -13.23 -24.14 6.47
C ARG A 383 -14.62 -23.95 5.84
N TYR A 384 -14.86 -22.78 5.26
CA TYR A 384 -16.10 -22.50 4.52
C TYR A 384 -16.29 -23.45 3.34
N LEU A 385 -15.24 -23.68 2.54
CA LEU A 385 -15.28 -24.56 1.36
C LEU A 385 -15.42 -26.03 1.74
N GLU A 386 -14.80 -26.47 2.84
CA GLU A 386 -14.94 -27.84 3.37
C GLU A 386 -16.38 -28.17 3.80
N ALA A 387 -17.14 -27.14 4.26
CA ALA A 387 -18.55 -27.28 4.61
C ALA A 387 -19.49 -27.28 3.39
N MET A 388 -18.98 -26.96 2.20
CA MET A 388 -19.76 -27.00 0.96
C MET A 388 -19.78 -28.41 0.36
N PRO A 389 -20.85 -28.77 -0.40
CA PRO A 389 -20.80 -29.95 -1.25
C PRO A 389 -19.60 -29.88 -2.18
N SER A 390 -18.94 -31.02 -2.41
CA SER A 390 -17.80 -31.09 -3.35
C SER A 390 -18.19 -30.41 -4.67
N GLY A 391 -17.63 -29.23 -4.94
CA GLY A 391 -17.85 -28.52 -6.19
C GLY A 391 -17.08 -29.23 -7.28
N SER A 392 -17.72 -29.62 -8.37
CA SER A 392 -16.95 -29.78 -9.60
C SER A 392 -16.42 -28.40 -9.97
N ALA A 393 -15.11 -28.20 -9.91
CA ALA A 393 -14.50 -27.03 -10.55
C ALA A 393 -14.79 -27.16 -12.05
N GLU A 394 -15.99 -26.69 -12.47
CA GLU A 394 -16.35 -26.64 -13.88
C GLU A 394 -15.28 -25.89 -14.62
N ASN A 395 -14.46 -26.59 -15.36
CA ASN A 395 -13.41 -26.16 -16.27
C ASN A 395 -12.99 -24.67 -16.11
N PRO A 396 -12.07 -24.35 -15.17
CA PRO A 396 -11.68 -22.95 -14.93
C PRO A 396 -11.14 -22.29 -16.19
N GLY A 397 -10.57 -23.07 -17.12
CA GLY A 397 -10.08 -22.59 -18.41
C GLY A 397 -11.19 -22.04 -19.31
N ALA A 398 -12.37 -22.68 -19.36
CA ALA A 398 -13.50 -22.18 -20.14
C ALA A 398 -14.05 -20.86 -19.57
N LYS A 399 -14.16 -20.77 -18.21
CA LYS A 399 -14.62 -19.56 -17.52
C LYS A 399 -13.65 -18.39 -17.71
N LEU A 400 -12.34 -18.66 -17.62
CA LEU A 400 -11.30 -17.67 -17.91
C LEU A 400 -11.35 -17.20 -19.36
N SER A 401 -11.54 -18.12 -20.32
CA SER A 401 -11.66 -17.76 -21.74
C SER A 401 -12.87 -16.88 -21.99
N ALA A 402 -14.01 -17.16 -21.34
CA ALA A 402 -15.21 -16.32 -21.43
C ALA A 402 -14.97 -14.93 -20.81
N LEU A 403 -14.28 -14.84 -19.68
CA LEU A 403 -13.91 -13.57 -19.06
C LEU A 403 -12.95 -12.76 -19.97
N HIS A 404 -11.95 -13.40 -20.56
CA HIS A 404 -11.07 -12.76 -21.54
C HIS A 404 -11.82 -12.21 -22.74
N ALA A 405 -12.78 -12.98 -23.29
CA ALA A 405 -13.61 -12.54 -24.40
C ALA A 405 -14.45 -11.30 -24.03
N LEU A 406 -15.06 -11.30 -22.83
CA LEU A 406 -15.82 -10.16 -22.32
C LEU A 406 -14.95 -8.90 -22.18
N LEU A 407 -13.76 -9.02 -21.59
CA LEU A 407 -12.83 -7.92 -21.43
C LEU A 407 -12.33 -7.38 -22.78
N SER A 408 -11.99 -8.28 -23.70
CA SER A 408 -11.57 -7.92 -25.05
C SER A 408 -12.66 -7.18 -25.84
N GLN A 409 -13.92 -7.57 -25.71
CA GLN A 409 -15.06 -6.86 -26.30
C GLN A 409 -15.22 -5.43 -25.76
N ARG A 410 -14.77 -5.19 -24.52
CA ARG A 410 -14.73 -3.86 -23.89
C ARG A 410 -13.46 -3.07 -24.23
N GLY A 411 -12.58 -3.62 -25.06
CA GLY A 411 -11.30 -3.00 -25.41
C GLY A 411 -10.26 -3.07 -24.27
N ILE A 412 -10.49 -3.89 -23.25
CA ILE A 412 -9.56 -4.06 -22.12
C ILE A 412 -8.49 -5.09 -22.52
N ARG A 413 -7.23 -4.66 -22.51
CA ARG A 413 -6.07 -5.55 -22.70
C ARG A 413 -5.71 -6.19 -21.39
N THR A 414 -5.68 -7.50 -21.34
CA THR A 414 -5.31 -8.28 -20.16
C THR A 414 -3.91 -8.86 -20.31
N VAL A 415 -3.29 -9.20 -19.19
CA VAL A 415 -1.93 -9.75 -19.11
C VAL A 415 -1.98 -11.02 -18.27
N ASN A 416 -1.42 -12.10 -18.78
CA ASN A 416 -1.25 -13.35 -18.05
C ASN A 416 0.14 -13.42 -17.39
N TYR A 417 0.45 -14.53 -16.68
CA TYR A 417 1.73 -14.63 -15.98
C TYR A 417 2.93 -14.81 -16.92
N GLN A 418 2.77 -15.40 -18.09
CA GLN A 418 3.85 -15.49 -19.08
C GLN A 418 4.24 -14.12 -19.61
N ASP A 419 3.25 -13.25 -19.85
CA ASP A 419 3.49 -11.86 -20.23
C ASP A 419 4.30 -11.12 -19.15
N VAL A 420 3.97 -11.34 -17.87
CA VAL A 420 4.73 -10.76 -16.74
C VAL A 420 6.18 -11.23 -16.74
N GLN A 421 6.43 -12.53 -16.99
CA GLN A 421 7.79 -13.07 -17.06
C GLN A 421 8.59 -12.44 -18.21
N GLN A 422 7.97 -12.26 -19.37
CA GLN A 422 8.58 -11.59 -20.53
C GLN A 422 8.93 -10.13 -20.22
N LEU A 423 8.05 -9.40 -19.54
CA LEU A 423 8.32 -8.02 -19.10
C LEU A 423 9.48 -7.96 -18.12
N GLU A 424 9.52 -8.85 -17.13
CA GLU A 424 10.62 -8.89 -16.14
C GLU A 424 11.97 -9.24 -16.80
N GLU A 425 11.96 -10.07 -17.83
CA GLU A 425 13.16 -10.39 -18.59
C GLU A 425 13.63 -9.21 -19.44
N SER A 426 12.71 -8.54 -20.11
CA SER A 426 13.00 -7.34 -20.88
C SER A 426 13.53 -6.19 -20.01
N GLU A 427 12.97 -6.00 -18.82
CA GLU A 427 13.49 -5.03 -17.83
C GLU A 427 14.93 -5.35 -17.41
N ARG A 428 15.27 -6.63 -17.19
CA ARG A 428 16.64 -7.06 -16.87
C ARG A 428 17.61 -6.78 -18.02
N HIS A 429 17.23 -7.09 -19.25
CA HIS A 429 18.05 -6.81 -20.44
C HIS A 429 18.25 -5.32 -20.62
N GLU A 430 17.20 -4.53 -20.43
CA GLU A 430 17.28 -3.07 -20.56
C GLU A 430 18.17 -2.45 -19.49
N ALA A 431 18.11 -2.95 -18.24
CA ALA A 431 19.03 -2.53 -17.18
C ALA A 431 20.49 -2.80 -17.54
N GLN A 432 20.80 -4.01 -18.07
CA GLN A 432 22.15 -4.37 -18.52
C GLN A 432 22.61 -3.48 -19.69
N ARG A 433 21.73 -3.24 -20.68
CA ARG A 433 22.04 -2.40 -21.85
C ARG A 433 22.36 -0.95 -21.44
N ARG A 434 21.68 -0.41 -20.41
CA ARG A 434 21.88 0.95 -19.90
C ARG A 434 23.00 1.04 -18.85
N GLY A 435 23.61 -0.07 -18.41
CA GLY A 435 24.56 -0.09 -17.32
C GLY A 435 23.94 0.28 -15.97
N MET A 436 22.65 0.04 -15.79
CA MET A 436 21.90 0.32 -14.57
C MET A 436 21.81 -0.97 -13.73
N GLU A 437 21.80 -0.83 -12.40
CA GLU A 437 21.53 -1.95 -11.50
C GLU A 437 20.10 -2.48 -11.66
N PHE A 438 19.18 -1.59 -12.00
CA PHE A 438 17.77 -1.89 -12.10
C PHE A 438 17.08 -0.98 -13.12
N PHE A 439 16.13 -1.53 -13.88
CA PHE A 439 15.25 -0.80 -14.79
C PHE A 439 13.82 -1.31 -14.62
N LYS A 440 12.85 -0.45 -14.75
CA LYS A 440 11.42 -0.74 -14.75
C LYS A 440 10.71 0.17 -15.74
N PHE A 441 9.85 -0.39 -16.58
CA PHE A 441 8.98 0.41 -17.44
C PHE A 441 8.09 1.34 -16.60
N ALA A 442 7.96 2.57 -17.04
CA ALA A 442 7.24 3.61 -16.31
C ALA A 442 5.79 3.79 -16.77
N SER A 443 5.40 3.15 -17.88
CA SER A 443 4.01 3.25 -18.40
C SER A 443 3.45 1.90 -18.83
N ASN A 444 2.12 1.79 -18.81
CA ASN A 444 1.43 0.62 -19.35
C ASN A 444 1.65 0.49 -20.86
N GLU A 445 1.75 1.61 -21.57
CA GLU A 445 2.00 1.68 -23.02
C GLU A 445 3.36 1.06 -23.37
N GLU A 446 4.42 1.40 -22.61
CA GLU A 446 5.75 0.80 -22.80
C GLU A 446 5.74 -0.71 -22.54
N MET A 447 5.08 -1.15 -21.46
CA MET A 447 4.93 -2.57 -21.15
C MET A 447 4.19 -3.31 -22.27
N PHE A 448 3.09 -2.77 -22.76
CA PHE A 448 2.34 -3.37 -23.86
C PHE A 448 3.08 -3.31 -25.20
N ALA A 449 3.84 -2.26 -25.47
CA ALA A 449 4.69 -2.19 -26.65
C ALA A 449 5.76 -3.29 -26.64
N CYS A 450 6.40 -3.50 -25.48
CA CYS A 450 7.35 -4.58 -25.27
C CYS A 450 6.73 -5.96 -25.58
N LEU A 451 5.56 -6.26 -25.01
CA LEU A 451 4.85 -7.54 -25.26
C LEU A 451 4.46 -7.74 -26.73
N ASN A 452 4.07 -6.69 -27.45
CA ASN A 452 3.73 -6.78 -28.86
C ASN A 452 4.95 -7.08 -29.75
N HIS A 453 6.11 -6.53 -29.43
CA HIS A 453 7.34 -6.81 -30.17
C HIS A 453 7.83 -8.25 -29.99
N LEU A 454 7.59 -8.84 -28.82
CA LEU A 454 7.97 -10.23 -28.51
C LEU A 454 7.03 -11.26 -29.15
N ASN A 455 5.77 -10.87 -29.42
CA ASN A 455 4.77 -11.74 -30.07
C ASN A 455 4.75 -11.65 -31.60
N LEU A 456 5.62 -10.86 -32.23
CA LEU A 456 5.81 -10.89 -33.68
C LEU A 456 6.74 -12.07 -34.02
N PRO A 457 6.37 -13.01 -34.96
CA PRO A 457 7.29 -14.01 -35.41
C PRO A 457 8.52 -13.32 -36.00
N ASP A 458 9.71 -13.88 -35.69
CA ASP A 458 11.00 -13.37 -36.15
C ASP A 458 10.91 -12.86 -37.58
N ARG A 459 10.81 -11.55 -37.75
CA ARG A 459 11.09 -10.96 -39.04
C ARG A 459 12.59 -11.03 -39.20
N ALA A 460 13.04 -11.98 -39.99
CA ALA A 460 14.41 -12.06 -40.47
C ALA A 460 14.93 -10.65 -40.77
N ILE A 461 15.96 -10.26 -40.03
CA ILE A 461 16.74 -9.07 -40.30
C ILE A 461 17.41 -9.34 -41.64
N ALA A 462 16.92 -8.70 -42.71
CA ALA A 462 17.56 -8.65 -44.00
C ALA A 462 18.50 -7.44 -44.04
#